data_5b321041534f79f76b745bc5f96028cc
#
_entry.id   5b321041534f79f76b745bc5f96028cc
#
_cell.length_a   1.000
_cell.length_b   1.000
_cell.length_c   1.000
_cell.angle_alpha   90.00
_cell.angle_beta   90.00
_cell.angle_gamma   90.00
#
_symmetry.space_group_name_H-M   'P 1'
#
loop_
_entity.id
_entity.type
_entity.pdbx_description
1 polymer ?
#
loop_
_entity_poly.entity_id
_entity_poly.type
_entity_poly.pdbx_seq_one_letter_code
_entity_poly.pdbx_strand_id
1 'polypeptide(L)'
;MTPPSNSSGTQDTLIWGVRPAHYAMLGVALVTLFRLWYMCRFDLTPDEAYYWVWSKHFALCYRDKGPLVAWTIALGTKLFGDTVFGVRFFAVLLSAGTTFQLFRLAQRLYDDRTALWCFGVGEIIPLLSVGSILMTIDPLSVFFWAWGANLSWQAFETGKMRYWLLLGAVIGLGFLAKFINAVQLVCIALFLCWSRPHRHFLFSRHSLATMLAFGVASFPVFWWNVQTGWLNVQALHDRSGINHSFGIHLNEVLRHLTSQLGVITPLLMIGMVIATVGLWRNQCDQARVKYLLSQFVPIQAMYLLLSLNSRVQPNWIAPSLIAGIVLLVAFWRQFIVRNPKWCWVAWVSLGMGLVVTLALHVAAFFPIPLKYDAFHKAEGWRSFAQHVQQARQQNRTDLLIANYYTQGSMMQFYLPDHPVTYLPPATYGNSQFTLWPGYEVRHGTRALYVVDNKPQLSEKVKDEFNHWRLVDEFWSEFHGRHIEHFFIFLLWND
;
A
#
# COMPACT_ATOMS: atom_id res chain seq x y z
N MET A 1 3.07 -49.62 -13.65
CA MET A 1 1.90 -48.73 -13.84
C MET A 1 2.41 -47.42 -14.36
N THR A 2 2.25 -47.18 -15.64
CA THR A 2 2.61 -45.94 -16.32
C THR A 2 1.71 -44.78 -15.81
N PRO A 3 2.24 -43.58 -15.51
CA PRO A 3 1.40 -42.47 -15.14
C PRO A 3 0.56 -42.02 -16.37
N PRO A 4 -0.69 -41.61 -16.16
CA PRO A 4 -1.51 -41.12 -17.27
C PRO A 4 -0.90 -39.82 -17.80
N SER A 5 -0.57 -39.79 -19.07
CA SER A 5 -0.19 -38.64 -19.86
C SER A 5 -1.39 -37.68 -19.96
N ASN A 6 -1.50 -36.74 -19.00
CA ASN A 6 -2.42 -35.62 -19.15
C ASN A 6 -1.72 -34.47 -19.91
N SER A 7 -1.50 -34.69 -21.19
CA SER A 7 -1.32 -33.61 -22.14
C SER A 7 -2.72 -33.14 -22.64
N SER A 8 -3.55 -32.59 -21.74
CA SER A 8 -4.61 -31.70 -22.19
C SER A 8 -3.93 -30.36 -22.50
N GLY A 9 -3.41 -30.26 -23.73
CA GLY A 9 -3.09 -28.98 -24.32
C GLY A 9 -4.35 -28.12 -24.20
N THR A 10 -4.24 -27.06 -23.35
CA THR A 10 -5.22 -25.99 -23.35
C THR A 10 -5.26 -25.46 -24.76
N GLN A 11 -6.32 -25.82 -25.52
CA GLN A 11 -6.61 -25.16 -26.79
C GLN A 11 -6.72 -23.69 -26.45
N ASP A 12 -5.74 -22.89 -26.89
CA ASP A 12 -5.74 -21.43 -26.79
C ASP A 12 -7.01 -20.95 -27.48
N THR A 13 -8.07 -20.74 -26.69
CA THR A 13 -9.33 -20.25 -27.24
C THR A 13 -9.15 -18.80 -27.61
N LEU A 14 -8.88 -18.56 -28.90
CA LEU A 14 -8.77 -17.22 -29.46
C LEU A 14 -10.06 -16.42 -29.21
N ILE A 15 -9.92 -15.16 -28.85
CA ILE A 15 -11.02 -14.19 -28.84
C ILE A 15 -10.80 -13.31 -30.07
N TRP A 16 -11.72 -13.36 -31.01
CA TRP A 16 -11.60 -12.69 -32.34
C TRP A 16 -10.25 -12.95 -33.03
N GLY A 17 -9.76 -14.20 -32.97
CA GLY A 17 -8.50 -14.58 -33.61
C GLY A 17 -7.22 -14.21 -32.85
N VAL A 18 -7.33 -13.58 -31.67
CA VAL A 18 -6.18 -13.12 -30.85
C VAL A 18 -6.15 -13.83 -29.50
N ARG A 19 -4.97 -14.16 -29.00
CA ARG A 19 -4.83 -14.76 -27.65
C ARG A 19 -5.21 -13.77 -26.57
N PRO A 20 -5.94 -14.18 -25.51
CA PRO A 20 -6.31 -13.32 -24.38
C PRO A 20 -5.13 -12.60 -23.73
N ALA A 21 -3.95 -13.22 -23.73
CA ALA A 21 -2.72 -12.61 -23.21
C ALA A 21 -2.31 -11.31 -23.93
N HIS A 22 -2.56 -11.19 -25.25
CA HIS A 22 -2.25 -9.97 -25.99
C HIS A 22 -3.20 -8.82 -25.59
N TYR A 23 -4.48 -9.11 -25.37
CA TYR A 23 -5.43 -8.11 -24.86
C TYR A 23 -5.04 -7.64 -23.45
N ALA A 24 -4.62 -8.57 -22.58
CA ALA A 24 -4.15 -8.22 -21.25
C ALA A 24 -2.88 -7.35 -21.31
N MET A 25 -1.88 -7.72 -22.12
CA MET A 25 -0.66 -6.92 -22.28
C MET A 25 -0.94 -5.52 -22.84
N LEU A 26 -1.80 -5.40 -23.85
CA LEU A 26 -2.23 -4.10 -24.36
C LEU A 26 -2.94 -3.28 -23.28
N GLY A 27 -3.85 -3.91 -22.53
CA GLY A 27 -4.55 -3.27 -21.41
C GLY A 27 -3.60 -2.78 -20.33
N VAL A 28 -2.64 -3.61 -19.92
CA VAL A 28 -1.59 -3.21 -18.95
C VAL A 28 -0.80 -2.01 -19.48
N ALA A 29 -0.39 -2.02 -20.76
CA ALA A 29 0.35 -0.92 -21.35
C ALA A 29 -0.47 0.38 -21.36
N LEU A 30 -1.73 0.34 -21.80
CA LEU A 30 -2.61 1.51 -21.85
C LEU A 30 -2.90 2.07 -20.46
N VAL A 31 -3.22 1.21 -19.49
CA VAL A 31 -3.46 1.64 -18.09
C VAL A 31 -2.17 2.20 -17.46
N THR A 32 -1.01 1.60 -17.75
CA THR A 32 0.27 2.12 -17.27
C THR A 32 0.56 3.52 -17.82
N LEU A 33 0.38 3.73 -19.13
CA LEU A 33 0.57 5.04 -19.76
C LEU A 33 -0.40 6.08 -19.18
N PHE A 34 -1.68 5.71 -19.00
CA PHE A 34 -2.64 6.58 -18.34
C PHE A 34 -2.20 6.95 -16.92
N ARG A 35 -1.76 5.98 -16.10
CA ARG A 35 -1.31 6.21 -14.73
C ARG A 35 -0.05 7.08 -14.67
N LEU A 36 0.93 6.89 -15.57
CA LEU A 36 2.11 7.74 -15.67
C LEU A 36 1.76 9.20 -15.97
N TRP A 37 0.75 9.44 -16.79
CA TRP A 37 0.23 10.77 -17.05
C TRP A 37 -0.57 11.33 -15.88
N TYR A 38 -1.45 10.49 -15.28
CA TYR A 38 -2.39 10.90 -14.25
C TYR A 38 -1.73 11.20 -12.90
N MET A 39 -0.70 10.43 -12.51
CA MET A 39 -0.06 10.54 -11.18
C MET A 39 0.53 11.92 -10.87
N CYS A 40 0.73 12.79 -11.87
CA CYS A 40 1.26 14.15 -11.69
C CYS A 40 0.17 15.22 -11.53
N ARG A 41 -1.12 14.85 -11.49
CA ARG A 41 -2.24 15.81 -11.47
C ARG A 41 -2.59 16.35 -10.09
N PHE A 42 -2.04 15.78 -9.05
CA PHE A 42 -2.22 16.20 -7.66
C PHE A 42 -0.90 16.11 -6.90
N ASP A 43 -0.84 16.80 -5.76
CA ASP A 43 0.35 16.84 -4.91
C ASP A 43 0.67 15.48 -4.28
N LEU A 44 1.83 15.37 -3.64
CA LEU A 44 2.14 14.18 -2.84
C LEU A 44 1.17 14.06 -1.65
N THR A 45 0.86 12.84 -1.27
CA THR A 45 0.25 12.60 0.03
C THR A 45 1.28 12.79 1.15
N PRO A 46 0.85 13.07 2.39
CA PRO A 46 1.76 13.18 3.54
C PRO A 46 2.71 12.00 3.70
N ASP A 47 2.22 10.78 3.51
CA ASP A 47 3.05 9.58 3.60
C ASP A 47 4.11 9.53 2.50
N GLU A 48 3.79 9.92 1.26
CA GLU A 48 4.75 9.96 0.15
C GLU A 48 5.88 10.95 0.42
N ALA A 49 5.56 12.17 0.86
CA ALA A 49 6.55 13.17 1.22
C ALA A 49 7.40 12.70 2.40
N TYR A 50 6.80 12.05 3.39
CA TYR A 50 7.51 11.49 4.54
C TYR A 50 8.50 10.38 4.11
N TYR A 51 8.09 9.47 3.23
CA TYR A 51 8.99 8.44 2.69
C TYR A 51 10.05 9.02 1.74
N TRP A 52 9.76 10.15 1.08
CA TRP A 52 10.77 10.89 0.32
C TRP A 52 11.84 11.48 1.26
N VAL A 53 11.45 12.05 2.41
CA VAL A 53 12.43 12.49 3.42
C VAL A 53 13.27 11.31 3.89
N TRP A 54 12.70 10.14 4.13
CA TRP A 54 13.47 8.94 4.46
C TRP A 54 14.47 8.57 3.37
N SER A 55 14.11 8.75 2.12
CA SER A 55 14.99 8.45 0.98
C SER A 55 16.26 9.33 0.93
N LYS A 56 16.25 10.48 1.62
CA LYS A 56 17.41 11.35 1.80
C LYS A 56 18.30 10.93 2.98
N HIS A 57 17.79 10.09 3.87
CA HIS A 57 18.48 9.56 5.04
C HIS A 57 18.51 8.03 4.97
N PHE A 58 19.45 7.50 4.16
CA PHE A 58 19.54 6.06 3.92
C PHE A 58 19.70 5.26 5.22
N ALA A 59 18.82 4.28 5.44
CA ALA A 59 18.86 3.38 6.59
C ALA A 59 18.43 1.96 6.20
N LEU A 60 18.83 0.98 7.00
CA LEU A 60 18.46 -0.43 6.83
C LEU A 60 17.03 -0.74 7.27
N CYS A 61 16.44 0.14 8.08
CA CYS A 61 15.03 0.16 8.45
C CYS A 61 14.69 1.55 9.01
N TYR A 62 13.41 1.84 9.11
CA TYR A 62 12.90 3.06 9.74
C TYR A 62 11.99 2.68 10.90
N ARG A 63 11.77 3.61 11.82
CA ARG A 63 10.99 3.36 13.02
C ARG A 63 9.64 2.67 12.76
N ASP A 64 8.96 3.10 11.72
CA ASP A 64 7.56 2.75 11.48
C ASP A 64 7.37 1.66 10.44
N LYS A 65 8.33 1.49 9.52
CA LYS A 65 8.20 0.64 8.32
C LYS A 65 9.56 0.11 7.88
N GLY A 66 9.52 -0.92 7.05
CA GLY A 66 10.72 -1.40 6.37
C GLY A 66 11.30 -0.37 5.38
N PRO A 67 12.53 -0.59 4.92
CA PRO A 67 13.29 0.40 4.18
C PRO A 67 12.94 0.48 2.69
N LEU A 68 12.26 -0.52 2.13
CA LEU A 68 12.15 -0.70 0.68
C LEU A 68 11.42 0.45 -0.01
N VAL A 69 10.44 1.08 0.65
CA VAL A 69 9.74 2.24 0.09
C VAL A 69 10.69 3.43 -0.10
N ALA A 70 11.52 3.73 0.91
CA ALA A 70 12.50 4.81 0.83
C ALA A 70 13.58 4.52 -0.23
N TRP A 71 14.09 3.29 -0.30
CA TRP A 71 15.07 2.89 -1.33
C TRP A 71 14.49 3.00 -2.73
N THR A 72 13.23 2.64 -2.92
CA THR A 72 12.53 2.74 -4.21
C THR A 72 12.33 4.20 -4.62
N ILE A 73 11.93 5.07 -3.69
CA ILE A 73 11.81 6.51 -3.93
C ILE A 73 13.19 7.11 -4.24
N ALA A 74 14.24 6.75 -3.50
CA ALA A 74 15.60 7.20 -3.78
C ALA A 74 16.04 6.86 -5.22
N LEU A 75 15.72 5.65 -5.69
CA LEU A 75 16.02 5.25 -7.07
C LEU A 75 15.21 6.09 -8.08
N GLY A 76 13.91 6.30 -7.82
CA GLY A 76 13.05 7.07 -8.71
C GLY A 76 13.47 8.54 -8.80
N THR A 77 13.77 9.16 -7.66
CA THR A 77 14.22 10.55 -7.62
C THR A 77 15.64 10.74 -8.15
N LYS A 78 16.50 9.73 -8.07
CA LYS A 78 17.82 9.73 -8.73
C LYS A 78 17.69 9.73 -10.27
N LEU A 79 16.67 9.07 -10.81
CA LEU A 79 16.44 8.98 -12.26
C LEU A 79 15.69 10.19 -12.82
N PHE A 80 14.73 10.74 -12.08
CA PHE A 80 13.77 11.74 -12.58
C PHE A 80 13.73 13.03 -11.74
N GLY A 81 14.69 13.22 -10.84
CA GLY A 81 14.74 14.36 -9.93
C GLY A 81 13.74 14.27 -8.78
N ASP A 82 13.84 15.22 -7.84
CA ASP A 82 12.93 15.37 -6.68
C ASP A 82 11.60 15.98 -7.13
N THR A 83 10.85 15.20 -7.87
CA THR A 83 9.56 15.56 -8.48
C THR A 83 8.50 14.55 -8.07
N VAL A 84 7.22 14.95 -8.19
CA VAL A 84 6.09 14.03 -7.99
C VAL A 84 6.23 12.80 -8.91
N PHE A 85 6.67 13.01 -10.16
CA PHE A 85 6.94 11.93 -11.11
C PHE A 85 8.03 10.99 -10.59
N GLY A 86 9.17 11.53 -10.12
CA GLY A 86 10.28 10.73 -9.60
C GLY A 86 9.88 9.89 -8.39
N VAL A 87 9.07 10.45 -7.47
CA VAL A 87 8.56 9.73 -6.30
C VAL A 87 7.63 8.58 -6.71
N ARG A 88 6.69 8.81 -7.64
CA ARG A 88 5.60 7.87 -7.98
C ARG A 88 5.91 6.89 -9.11
N PHE A 89 6.97 7.10 -9.88
CA PHE A 89 7.27 6.30 -11.08
C PHE A 89 7.22 4.79 -10.81
N PHE A 90 7.89 4.35 -9.76
CA PHE A 90 7.94 2.92 -9.43
C PHE A 90 6.61 2.38 -8.89
N ALA A 91 5.74 3.19 -8.29
CA ALA A 91 4.41 2.72 -7.88
C ALA A 91 3.61 2.23 -9.09
N VAL A 92 3.65 2.99 -10.19
CA VAL A 92 2.97 2.63 -11.45
C VAL A 92 3.56 1.37 -12.07
N LEU A 93 4.89 1.22 -12.10
CA LEU A 93 5.53 0.00 -12.62
C LEU A 93 5.25 -1.23 -11.76
N LEU A 94 5.27 -1.10 -10.44
CA LEU A 94 4.91 -2.17 -9.50
C LEU A 94 3.46 -2.60 -9.67
N SER A 95 2.56 -1.65 -9.93
CA SER A 95 1.16 -1.95 -10.23
C SER A 95 1.00 -2.73 -11.53
N ALA A 96 1.69 -2.33 -12.60
CA ALA A 96 1.72 -3.10 -13.86
C ALA A 96 2.26 -4.53 -13.62
N GLY A 97 3.33 -4.64 -12.81
CA GLY A 97 3.86 -5.94 -12.37
C GLY A 97 2.86 -6.76 -11.56
N THR A 98 2.09 -6.13 -10.67
CA THR A 98 1.04 -6.77 -9.88
C THR A 98 -0.04 -7.36 -10.80
N THR A 99 -0.54 -6.55 -11.72
CA THR A 99 -1.54 -6.98 -12.69
C THR A 99 -1.04 -8.13 -13.56
N PHE A 100 0.23 -8.06 -14.00
CA PHE A 100 0.87 -9.17 -14.73
C PHE A 100 0.95 -10.44 -13.87
N GLN A 101 1.34 -10.35 -12.60
CA GLN A 101 1.40 -11.52 -11.71
C GLN A 101 0.01 -12.11 -11.42
N LEU A 102 -1.00 -11.26 -11.25
CA LEU A 102 -2.40 -11.69 -11.11
C LEU A 102 -2.88 -12.45 -12.34
N PHE A 103 -2.61 -11.91 -13.54
CA PHE A 103 -2.91 -12.58 -14.81
C PHE A 103 -2.23 -13.95 -14.88
N ARG A 104 -0.92 -14.01 -14.62
CA ARG A 104 -0.13 -15.26 -14.66
C ARG A 104 -0.60 -16.30 -13.64
N LEU A 105 -0.98 -15.87 -12.44
CA LEU A 105 -1.52 -16.76 -11.41
C LEU A 105 -2.86 -17.36 -11.86
N ALA A 106 -3.78 -16.53 -12.33
CA ALA A 106 -5.10 -16.98 -12.79
C ALA A 106 -4.99 -17.90 -14.03
N GLN A 107 -4.08 -17.58 -14.96
CA GLN A 107 -3.78 -18.38 -16.14
C GLN A 107 -3.30 -19.80 -15.76
N ARG A 108 -2.40 -19.90 -14.80
CA ARG A 108 -1.86 -21.20 -14.35
C ARG A 108 -2.87 -22.05 -13.60
N LEU A 109 -3.66 -21.39 -12.75
CA LEU A 109 -4.64 -22.09 -11.92
C LEU A 109 -5.88 -22.53 -12.71
N TYR A 110 -6.22 -21.81 -13.77
CA TYR A 110 -7.43 -22.01 -14.55
C TYR A 110 -7.18 -21.95 -16.06
N ASP A 111 -7.34 -20.79 -16.68
CA ASP A 111 -7.24 -20.59 -18.13
C ASP A 111 -7.03 -19.10 -18.50
N ASP A 112 -6.71 -18.83 -19.76
CA ASP A 112 -6.45 -17.50 -20.29
C ASP A 112 -7.67 -16.55 -20.17
N ARG A 113 -8.88 -17.08 -20.33
CA ARG A 113 -10.11 -16.28 -20.20
C ARG A 113 -10.35 -15.87 -18.74
N THR A 114 -10.11 -16.79 -17.78
CA THR A 114 -10.15 -16.44 -16.35
C THR A 114 -9.12 -15.37 -16.02
N ALA A 115 -7.90 -15.51 -16.56
CA ALA A 115 -6.84 -14.54 -16.37
C ALA A 115 -7.21 -13.14 -16.90
N LEU A 116 -7.81 -13.05 -18.09
CA LEU A 116 -8.27 -11.79 -18.66
C LEU A 116 -9.38 -11.13 -17.82
N TRP A 117 -10.32 -11.91 -17.28
CA TRP A 117 -11.32 -11.38 -16.37
C TRP A 117 -10.72 -10.94 -15.04
N CYS A 118 -9.74 -11.67 -14.51
CA CYS A 118 -9.01 -11.26 -13.29
C CYS A 118 -8.27 -9.93 -13.51
N PHE A 119 -7.65 -9.73 -14.68
CA PHE A 119 -7.09 -8.45 -15.09
C PHE A 119 -8.13 -7.33 -14.99
N GLY A 120 -9.26 -7.48 -15.70
CA GLY A 120 -10.31 -6.46 -15.71
C GLY A 120 -10.88 -6.14 -14.33
N VAL A 121 -11.14 -7.17 -13.51
CA VAL A 121 -11.62 -6.99 -12.12
C VAL A 121 -10.58 -6.30 -11.26
N GLY A 122 -9.29 -6.64 -11.40
CA GLY A 122 -8.21 -6.01 -10.65
C GLY A 122 -8.10 -4.50 -10.91
N GLU A 123 -8.31 -4.07 -12.16
CA GLU A 123 -8.21 -2.66 -12.57
C GLU A 123 -9.39 -1.79 -12.09
N ILE A 124 -10.55 -2.39 -11.83
CA ILE A 124 -11.76 -1.67 -11.40
C ILE A 124 -12.02 -1.74 -9.89
N ILE A 125 -11.18 -2.43 -9.11
CA ILE A 125 -11.24 -2.37 -7.66
C ILE A 125 -10.62 -1.04 -7.21
N PRO A 126 -11.39 -0.12 -6.57
CA PRO A 126 -10.91 1.22 -6.21
C PRO A 126 -9.61 1.20 -5.41
N LEU A 127 -9.48 0.30 -4.43
CA LEU A 127 -8.28 0.14 -3.60
C LEU A 127 -7.02 -0.13 -4.43
N LEU A 128 -7.11 -1.03 -5.40
CA LEU A 128 -5.97 -1.39 -6.25
C LEU A 128 -5.70 -0.29 -7.28
N SER A 129 -6.75 0.30 -7.85
CA SER A 129 -6.63 1.34 -8.87
C SER A 129 -6.05 2.64 -8.32
N VAL A 130 -6.57 3.16 -7.21
CA VAL A 130 -6.02 4.36 -6.54
C VAL A 130 -4.67 4.08 -5.92
N GLY A 131 -4.51 2.94 -5.23
CA GLY A 131 -3.23 2.52 -4.64
C GLY A 131 -2.10 2.35 -5.64
N SER A 132 -2.42 2.17 -6.93
CA SER A 132 -1.45 1.96 -8.00
C SER A 132 -0.63 3.20 -8.40
N ILE A 133 -1.08 4.40 -8.01
CA ILE A 133 -0.47 5.68 -8.38
C ILE A 133 0.23 6.38 -7.21
N LEU A 134 0.01 5.92 -5.98
CA LEU A 134 0.61 6.48 -4.77
C LEU A 134 1.82 5.66 -4.35
N MET A 135 2.99 6.30 -4.20
CA MET A 135 4.20 5.60 -3.75
C MET A 135 4.22 5.47 -2.23
N THR A 136 3.40 4.56 -1.74
CA THR A 136 3.38 4.10 -0.36
C THR A 136 4.03 2.71 -0.25
N ILE A 137 3.94 2.11 0.93
CA ILE A 137 4.38 0.72 1.14
C ILE A 137 3.49 -0.31 0.43
N ASP A 138 2.26 0.09 0.04
CA ASP A 138 1.25 -0.84 -0.48
C ASP A 138 1.54 -1.36 -1.89
N PRO A 139 1.91 -0.55 -2.90
CA PRO A 139 2.28 -1.06 -4.23
C PRO A 139 3.38 -2.12 -4.17
N LEU A 140 4.40 -1.90 -3.34
CA LEU A 140 5.48 -2.85 -3.10
C LEU A 140 4.94 -4.14 -2.46
N SER A 141 4.17 -4.02 -1.38
CA SER A 141 3.61 -5.15 -0.64
C SER A 141 2.74 -6.03 -1.53
N VAL A 142 1.81 -5.44 -2.29
CA VAL A 142 0.89 -6.17 -3.16
C VAL A 142 1.62 -6.83 -4.32
N PHE A 143 2.60 -6.15 -4.91
CA PHE A 143 3.43 -6.71 -5.98
C PHE A 143 4.21 -7.95 -5.51
N PHE A 144 4.94 -7.84 -4.39
CA PHE A 144 5.72 -8.95 -3.88
C PHE A 144 4.82 -10.10 -3.40
N TRP A 145 3.65 -9.80 -2.84
CA TRP A 145 2.66 -10.83 -2.50
C TRP A 145 2.14 -11.57 -3.73
N ALA A 146 1.78 -10.85 -4.79
CA ALA A 146 1.31 -11.45 -6.04
C ALA A 146 2.40 -12.30 -6.72
N TRP A 147 3.64 -11.82 -6.71
CA TRP A 147 4.79 -12.56 -7.23
C TRP A 147 5.09 -13.80 -6.39
N GLY A 148 5.08 -13.67 -5.05
CA GLY A 148 5.21 -14.80 -4.13
C GLY A 148 4.12 -15.85 -4.31
N ALA A 149 2.86 -15.42 -4.50
CA ALA A 149 1.76 -16.33 -4.80
C ALA A 149 1.99 -17.11 -6.12
N ASN A 150 2.47 -16.45 -7.16
CA ASN A 150 2.77 -17.10 -8.43
C ASN A 150 3.97 -18.06 -8.32
N LEU A 151 5.03 -17.65 -7.62
CA LEU A 151 6.23 -18.47 -7.39
C LEU A 151 5.95 -19.69 -6.53
N SER A 152 5.16 -19.57 -5.47
CA SER A 152 4.83 -20.70 -4.60
C SER A 152 4.05 -21.77 -5.37
N TRP A 153 3.09 -21.37 -6.22
CA TRP A 153 2.41 -22.36 -7.07
C TRP A 153 3.37 -23.02 -8.05
N GLN A 154 4.29 -22.27 -8.70
CA GLN A 154 5.34 -22.85 -9.54
C GLN A 154 6.26 -23.82 -8.79
N ALA A 155 6.60 -23.48 -7.55
CA ALA A 155 7.44 -24.31 -6.69
C ALA A 155 6.74 -25.66 -6.39
N PHE A 156 5.43 -25.63 -6.15
CA PHE A 156 4.63 -26.85 -5.92
C PHE A 156 4.49 -27.71 -7.17
N GLU A 157 4.24 -27.10 -8.34
CA GLU A 157 4.11 -27.84 -9.59
C GLU A 157 5.41 -28.49 -10.04
N THR A 158 6.53 -27.79 -9.88
CA THR A 158 7.79 -28.23 -10.49
C THR A 158 8.74 -28.92 -9.52
N GLY A 159 8.60 -28.68 -8.21
CA GLY A 159 9.53 -29.16 -7.19
C GLY A 159 10.96 -28.61 -7.32
N LYS A 160 11.20 -27.63 -8.24
CA LYS A 160 12.55 -27.13 -8.51
C LYS A 160 13.03 -26.16 -7.44
N MET A 161 14.20 -26.43 -6.84
CA MET A 161 14.79 -25.65 -5.73
C MET A 161 14.89 -24.15 -6.03
N ARG A 162 15.17 -23.75 -7.28
CA ARG A 162 15.26 -22.34 -7.67
C ARG A 162 14.00 -21.54 -7.37
N TYR A 163 12.81 -22.14 -7.51
CA TYR A 163 11.55 -21.43 -7.24
C TYR A 163 11.32 -21.27 -5.72
N TRP A 164 11.79 -22.21 -4.91
CA TRP A 164 11.72 -22.12 -3.45
C TRP A 164 12.68 -21.05 -2.91
N LEU A 165 13.89 -20.95 -3.44
CA LEU A 165 14.84 -19.89 -3.11
C LEU A 165 14.30 -18.51 -3.52
N LEU A 166 13.82 -18.38 -4.76
CA LEU A 166 13.21 -17.14 -5.25
C LEU A 166 11.98 -16.74 -4.43
N LEU A 167 11.14 -17.72 -4.04
CA LEU A 167 9.99 -17.50 -3.19
C LEU A 167 10.38 -16.85 -1.86
N GLY A 168 11.38 -17.42 -1.18
CA GLY A 168 11.88 -16.87 0.08
C GLY A 168 12.43 -15.45 -0.09
N ALA A 169 13.23 -15.22 -1.13
CA ALA A 169 13.78 -13.89 -1.44
C ALA A 169 12.68 -12.86 -1.73
N VAL A 170 11.67 -13.23 -2.53
CA VAL A 170 10.55 -12.36 -2.90
C VAL A 170 9.68 -12.01 -1.70
N ILE A 171 9.37 -12.98 -0.83
CA ILE A 171 8.63 -12.71 0.41
C ILE A 171 9.46 -11.82 1.35
N GLY A 172 10.78 -12.05 1.43
CA GLY A 172 11.69 -11.21 2.20
C GLY A 172 11.75 -9.76 1.69
N LEU A 173 11.82 -9.54 0.39
CA LEU A 173 11.71 -8.19 -0.20
C LEU A 173 10.34 -7.56 0.09
N GLY A 174 9.26 -8.34 0.01
CA GLY A 174 7.94 -7.90 0.43
C GLY A 174 7.89 -7.49 1.90
N PHE A 175 8.57 -8.24 2.78
CA PHE A 175 8.70 -7.90 4.20
C PHE A 175 9.47 -6.60 4.43
N LEU A 176 10.50 -6.31 3.63
CA LEU A 176 11.19 -5.01 3.65
C LEU A 176 10.27 -3.84 3.27
N ALA A 177 9.19 -4.09 2.52
CA ALA A 177 8.18 -3.08 2.21
C ALA A 177 7.13 -2.99 3.33
N LYS A 178 6.54 -4.12 3.70
CA LYS A 178 5.45 -4.20 4.69
C LYS A 178 5.50 -5.54 5.41
N PHE A 179 5.58 -5.51 6.72
CA PHE A 179 5.80 -6.72 7.54
C PHE A 179 4.73 -7.81 7.38
N ILE A 180 3.52 -7.42 6.96
CA ILE A 180 2.44 -8.38 6.67
C ILE A 180 2.83 -9.41 5.60
N ASN A 181 3.78 -9.09 4.71
CA ASN A 181 4.19 -10.04 3.68
C ASN A 181 4.80 -11.33 4.25
N ALA A 182 5.36 -11.31 5.48
CA ALA A 182 5.81 -12.52 6.15
C ALA A 182 4.65 -13.51 6.45
N VAL A 183 3.42 -13.02 6.61
CA VAL A 183 2.24 -13.86 6.83
C VAL A 183 1.96 -14.76 5.63
N GLN A 184 2.48 -14.42 4.44
CA GLN A 184 2.40 -15.30 3.27
C GLN A 184 3.08 -16.66 3.51
N LEU A 185 4.15 -16.71 4.31
CA LEU A 185 4.78 -17.97 4.73
C LEU A 185 3.78 -18.84 5.52
N VAL A 186 3.00 -18.22 6.42
CA VAL A 186 1.95 -18.90 7.18
C VAL A 186 0.84 -19.38 6.23
N CYS A 187 0.41 -18.57 5.29
CA CYS A 187 -0.58 -18.96 4.28
C CYS A 187 -0.13 -20.16 3.45
N ILE A 188 1.16 -20.18 3.06
CA ILE A 188 1.78 -21.31 2.35
C ILE A 188 1.84 -22.55 3.24
N ALA A 189 2.25 -22.44 4.50
CA ALA A 189 2.28 -23.53 5.44
C ALA A 189 0.88 -24.13 5.67
N LEU A 190 -0.15 -23.29 5.81
CA LEU A 190 -1.55 -23.72 5.91
C LEU A 190 -1.99 -24.52 4.67
N PHE A 191 -1.64 -24.05 3.47
CA PHE A 191 -1.89 -24.81 2.25
C PHE A 191 -1.19 -26.19 2.26
N LEU A 192 0.09 -26.23 2.61
CA LEU A 192 0.86 -27.47 2.68
C LEU A 192 0.30 -28.45 3.72
N CYS A 193 -0.17 -27.96 4.86
CA CYS A 193 -0.85 -28.79 5.87
C CYS A 193 -2.18 -29.37 5.33
N TRP A 194 -2.93 -28.55 4.60
CA TRP A 194 -4.26 -28.92 4.12
C TRP A 194 -4.22 -29.79 2.86
N SER A 195 -3.21 -29.64 1.99
CA SER A 195 -3.09 -30.33 0.71
C SER A 195 -2.24 -31.61 0.83
N ARG A 196 -2.88 -32.77 0.92
CA ARG A 196 -2.20 -34.08 1.03
C ARG A 196 -1.09 -34.28 -0.03
N PRO A 197 -1.28 -33.97 -1.33
CA PRO A 197 -0.25 -34.17 -2.34
C PRO A 197 1.01 -33.29 -2.12
N HIS A 198 0.88 -32.12 -1.46
CA HIS A 198 1.95 -31.15 -1.29
C HIS A 198 2.56 -31.17 0.11
N ARG A 199 1.97 -31.91 1.05
CA ARG A 199 2.38 -31.94 2.47
C ARG A 199 3.85 -32.30 2.68
N HIS A 200 4.42 -33.13 1.79
CA HIS A 200 5.82 -33.54 1.86
C HIS A 200 6.81 -32.37 1.73
N PHE A 201 6.39 -31.21 1.20
CA PHE A 201 7.22 -30.01 1.16
C PHE A 201 7.33 -29.31 2.52
N LEU A 202 6.39 -29.49 3.45
CA LEU A 202 6.28 -28.68 4.68
C LEU A 202 7.56 -28.72 5.54
N PHE A 203 8.12 -29.92 5.77
CA PHE A 203 9.35 -30.11 6.53
C PHE A 203 10.49 -30.63 5.65
N SER A 204 10.62 -30.08 4.45
CA SER A 204 11.60 -30.50 3.47
C SER A 204 12.74 -29.48 3.33
N ARG A 205 13.82 -29.90 2.64
CA ARG A 205 14.89 -28.98 2.23
C ARG A 205 14.39 -27.77 1.43
N HIS A 206 13.22 -27.88 0.79
CA HIS A 206 12.62 -26.81 0.00
C HIS A 206 12.09 -25.69 0.89
N SER A 207 11.32 -26.04 1.92
CA SER A 207 10.86 -25.07 2.91
C SER A 207 12.01 -24.45 3.70
N LEU A 208 13.03 -25.26 4.06
CA LEU A 208 14.25 -24.71 4.67
C LEU A 208 14.95 -23.70 3.76
N ALA A 209 15.10 -24.00 2.47
CA ALA A 209 15.70 -23.08 1.51
C ALA A 209 14.89 -21.77 1.38
N THR A 210 13.56 -21.86 1.41
CA THR A 210 12.67 -20.67 1.43
C THR A 210 12.89 -19.84 2.68
N MET A 211 12.96 -20.46 3.85
CA MET A 211 13.19 -19.76 5.12
C MET A 211 14.58 -19.09 5.17
N LEU A 212 15.61 -19.78 4.69
CA LEU A 212 16.96 -19.22 4.61
C LEU A 212 17.01 -18.01 3.64
N ALA A 213 16.42 -18.15 2.45
CA ALA A 213 16.37 -17.05 1.48
C ALA A 213 15.55 -15.86 1.99
N PHE A 214 14.44 -16.13 2.71
CA PHE A 214 13.67 -15.08 3.42
C PHE A 214 14.53 -14.39 4.47
N GLY A 215 15.25 -15.14 5.31
CA GLY A 215 16.12 -14.58 6.34
C GLY A 215 17.21 -13.68 5.77
N VAL A 216 17.86 -14.11 4.68
CA VAL A 216 18.88 -13.32 3.99
C VAL A 216 18.28 -12.02 3.41
N ALA A 217 17.14 -12.11 2.72
CA ALA A 217 16.52 -10.94 2.11
C ALA A 217 15.96 -9.94 3.15
N SER A 218 15.46 -10.44 4.29
CA SER A 218 14.91 -9.62 5.37
C SER A 218 15.96 -9.17 6.42
N PHE A 219 17.22 -9.62 6.28
CA PHE A 219 18.33 -9.33 7.20
C PHE A 219 18.47 -7.85 7.56
N PRO A 220 18.33 -6.86 6.64
CA PRO A 220 18.48 -5.44 6.97
C PRO A 220 17.56 -4.99 8.11
N VAL A 221 16.30 -5.43 8.12
CA VAL A 221 15.33 -5.07 9.17
C VAL A 221 15.71 -5.70 10.51
N PHE A 222 16.09 -6.97 10.51
CA PHE A 222 16.50 -7.64 11.76
C PHE A 222 17.76 -7.02 12.35
N TRP A 223 18.76 -6.75 11.51
CA TRP A 223 20.00 -6.11 11.94
C TRP A 223 19.77 -4.74 12.56
N TRP A 224 18.96 -3.90 11.89
CA TRP A 224 18.60 -2.60 12.41
C TRP A 224 17.85 -2.67 13.75
N ASN A 225 16.91 -3.60 13.90
CA ASN A 225 16.19 -3.79 15.15
C ASN A 225 17.12 -4.21 16.31
N VAL A 226 18.10 -5.09 16.06
CA VAL A 226 19.11 -5.45 17.07
C VAL A 226 19.90 -4.23 17.51
N GLN A 227 20.32 -3.37 16.57
CA GLN A 227 21.08 -2.15 16.88
C GLN A 227 20.27 -1.10 17.64
N THR A 228 18.97 -1.01 17.41
CA THR A 228 18.09 0.04 17.95
C THR A 228 17.23 -0.41 19.14
N GLY A 229 17.49 -1.59 19.72
CA GLY A 229 16.70 -2.11 20.83
C GLY A 229 15.24 -2.44 20.45
N TRP A 230 15.02 -2.92 19.23
CA TRP A 230 13.71 -3.35 18.72
C TRP A 230 12.69 -2.21 18.59
N LEU A 231 13.13 -0.99 18.31
CA LEU A 231 12.26 0.19 18.16
C LEU A 231 11.09 -0.02 17.18
N ASN A 232 11.33 -0.75 16.11
CA ASN A 232 10.30 -1.02 15.11
C ASN A 232 9.19 -1.95 15.66
N VAL A 233 9.57 -2.95 16.47
CA VAL A 233 8.63 -3.85 17.15
C VAL A 233 7.84 -3.09 18.21
N GLN A 234 8.50 -2.21 18.97
CA GLN A 234 7.84 -1.35 19.95
C GLN A 234 6.80 -0.43 19.26
N ALA A 235 7.19 0.24 18.17
CA ALA A 235 6.27 1.08 17.40
C ALA A 235 5.08 0.29 16.83
N LEU A 236 5.29 -0.96 16.41
CA LEU A 236 4.21 -1.84 15.94
C LEU A 236 3.28 -2.25 17.10
N HIS A 237 3.87 -2.57 18.26
CA HIS A 237 3.12 -2.90 19.46
C HIS A 237 2.24 -1.73 19.93
N ASP A 238 2.79 -0.52 19.99
CA ASP A 238 2.06 0.69 20.36
C ASP A 238 0.88 0.98 19.43
N ARG A 239 1.06 0.75 18.13
CA ARG A 239 0.00 0.94 17.12
C ARG A 239 -1.06 -0.15 17.11
N SER A 240 -0.71 -1.35 17.55
CA SER A 240 -1.66 -2.48 17.57
C SER A 240 -2.76 -2.33 18.60
N GLY A 241 -2.58 -1.41 19.57
CA GLY A 241 -3.51 -1.22 20.70
C GLY A 241 -3.54 -2.40 21.69
N ILE A 242 -2.57 -3.33 21.59
CA ILE A 242 -2.50 -4.52 22.49
C ILE A 242 -2.28 -4.10 23.94
N ASN A 243 -1.71 -2.90 24.16
CA ASN A 243 -1.51 -2.34 25.50
C ASN A 243 -2.81 -1.86 26.20
N HIS A 244 -3.88 -1.69 25.46
CA HIS A 244 -5.17 -1.39 26.05
C HIS A 244 -5.84 -2.67 26.54
N SER A 245 -6.60 -2.60 27.63
CA SER A 245 -7.41 -3.74 28.09
C SER A 245 -8.21 -4.28 26.90
N PHE A 246 -8.17 -5.59 26.67
CA PHE A 246 -8.93 -6.23 25.61
C PHE A 246 -10.41 -5.83 25.74
N GLY A 247 -10.92 -5.16 24.74
CA GLY A 247 -12.33 -4.75 24.68
C GLY A 247 -12.93 -5.14 23.33
N ILE A 248 -14.18 -5.58 23.34
CA ILE A 248 -14.88 -5.87 22.09
C ILE A 248 -15.52 -4.56 21.60
N HIS A 249 -14.95 -3.97 20.55
CA HIS A 249 -15.42 -2.72 19.96
C HIS A 249 -16.19 -2.98 18.65
N LEU A 250 -17.48 -3.30 18.77
CA LEU A 250 -18.33 -3.58 17.61
C LEU A 250 -18.37 -2.43 16.58
N ASN A 251 -18.20 -1.19 17.02
CA ASN A 251 -18.10 -0.03 16.12
C ASN A 251 -16.89 -0.12 15.19
N GLU A 252 -15.74 -0.63 15.65
CA GLU A 252 -14.57 -0.79 14.82
C GLU A 252 -14.74 -1.95 13.82
N VAL A 253 -15.41 -3.03 14.22
CA VAL A 253 -15.81 -4.12 13.31
C VAL A 253 -16.71 -3.60 12.20
N LEU A 254 -17.77 -2.85 12.58
CA LEU A 254 -18.70 -2.28 11.62
C LEU A 254 -17.97 -1.28 10.68
N ARG A 255 -17.09 -0.44 11.23
CA ARG A 255 -16.25 0.47 10.46
C ARG A 255 -15.33 -0.29 9.48
N HIS A 256 -14.70 -1.37 9.93
CA HIS A 256 -13.88 -2.21 9.07
C HIS A 256 -14.70 -2.77 7.90
N LEU A 257 -15.84 -3.41 8.18
CA LEU A 257 -16.70 -3.99 7.15
C LEU A 257 -17.26 -2.94 6.18
N THR A 258 -17.73 -1.81 6.67
CA THR A 258 -18.27 -0.72 5.81
C THR A 258 -17.16 -0.08 4.96
N SER A 259 -15.96 0.08 5.51
CA SER A 259 -14.82 0.58 4.73
C SER A 259 -14.44 -0.36 3.59
N GLN A 260 -14.52 -1.69 3.79
CA GLN A 260 -14.28 -2.67 2.72
C GLN A 260 -15.31 -2.56 1.59
N LEU A 261 -16.58 -2.27 1.92
CA LEU A 261 -17.60 -2.00 0.89
C LEU A 261 -17.24 -0.77 0.04
N GLY A 262 -16.60 0.24 0.63
CA GLY A 262 -16.15 1.43 -0.09
C GLY A 262 -14.94 1.17 -1.00
N VAL A 263 -13.93 0.44 -0.51
CA VAL A 263 -12.66 0.27 -1.23
C VAL A 263 -12.64 -0.90 -2.22
N ILE A 264 -13.57 -1.86 -2.10
CA ILE A 264 -13.71 -3.00 -3.05
C ILE A 264 -14.95 -2.82 -3.93
N THR A 265 -15.96 -2.12 -3.48
CA THR A 265 -17.36 -2.00 -3.88
C THR A 265 -18.26 -3.11 -3.30
N PRO A 266 -19.52 -2.78 -2.96
CA PRO A 266 -20.39 -3.73 -2.25
C PRO A 266 -20.62 -5.05 -3.00
N LEU A 267 -20.93 -4.98 -4.29
CA LEU A 267 -21.26 -6.18 -5.07
C LEU A 267 -20.04 -7.09 -5.31
N LEU A 268 -18.83 -6.51 -5.53
CA LEU A 268 -17.62 -7.31 -5.67
C LEU A 268 -17.24 -7.96 -4.34
N MET A 269 -17.37 -7.26 -3.21
CA MET A 269 -17.08 -7.82 -1.90
C MET A 269 -18.05 -8.96 -1.55
N ILE A 270 -19.36 -8.76 -1.71
CA ILE A 270 -20.36 -9.80 -1.50
C ILE A 270 -20.11 -10.98 -2.43
N GLY A 271 -19.79 -10.68 -3.70
CA GLY A 271 -19.42 -11.69 -4.68
C GLY A 271 -18.20 -12.52 -4.28
N MET A 272 -17.17 -11.90 -3.66
CA MET A 272 -15.98 -12.61 -3.13
C MET A 272 -16.36 -13.52 -1.96
N VAL A 273 -17.22 -13.08 -1.05
CA VAL A 273 -17.69 -13.90 0.07
C VAL A 273 -18.47 -15.12 -0.47
N ILE A 274 -19.42 -14.90 -1.37
CA ILE A 274 -20.20 -15.98 -2.01
C ILE A 274 -19.27 -16.96 -2.74
N ALA A 275 -18.29 -16.46 -3.50
CA ALA A 275 -17.32 -17.29 -4.22
C ALA A 275 -16.47 -18.13 -3.26
N THR A 276 -15.99 -17.53 -2.16
CA THR A 276 -15.20 -18.21 -1.14
C THR A 276 -15.98 -19.37 -0.51
N VAL A 277 -17.21 -19.11 -0.07
CA VAL A 277 -18.10 -20.15 0.52
C VAL A 277 -18.50 -21.19 -0.51
N GLY A 278 -18.86 -20.76 -1.72
CA GLY A 278 -19.29 -21.65 -2.81
C GLY A 278 -18.19 -22.60 -3.27
N LEU A 279 -16.96 -22.09 -3.46
CA LEU A 279 -15.83 -22.93 -3.83
C LEU A 279 -15.39 -23.84 -2.68
N TRP A 280 -15.42 -23.35 -1.44
CA TRP A 280 -15.16 -24.22 -0.28
C TRP A 280 -16.13 -25.39 -0.25
N ARG A 281 -17.44 -25.15 -0.31
CA ARG A 281 -18.44 -26.21 -0.20
C ARG A 281 -18.41 -27.21 -1.36
N ASN A 282 -18.13 -26.76 -2.58
CA ASN A 282 -18.29 -27.58 -3.78
C ASN A 282 -16.99 -28.10 -4.39
N GLN A 283 -15.84 -27.50 -4.07
CA GLN A 283 -14.56 -27.78 -4.75
C GLN A 283 -13.36 -27.77 -3.79
N CYS A 284 -13.58 -27.90 -2.48
CA CYS A 284 -12.49 -27.85 -1.51
C CYS A 284 -11.44 -28.98 -1.67
N ASP A 285 -11.75 -30.04 -2.41
CA ASP A 285 -10.78 -31.10 -2.71
C ASP A 285 -9.75 -30.71 -3.75
N GLN A 286 -10.03 -29.71 -4.57
CA GLN A 286 -9.09 -29.24 -5.58
C GLN A 286 -7.95 -28.44 -4.95
N ALA A 287 -6.70 -28.80 -5.26
CA ALA A 287 -5.51 -28.14 -4.71
C ALA A 287 -5.49 -26.62 -4.98
N ARG A 288 -5.90 -26.18 -6.19
CA ARG A 288 -5.97 -24.75 -6.55
C ARG A 288 -6.95 -23.96 -5.69
N VAL A 289 -8.09 -24.56 -5.29
CA VAL A 289 -9.08 -23.92 -4.42
C VAL A 289 -8.52 -23.82 -2.98
N LYS A 290 -7.94 -24.89 -2.45
CA LYS A 290 -7.26 -24.87 -1.14
C LYS A 290 -6.17 -23.79 -1.09
N TYR A 291 -5.40 -23.70 -2.16
CA TYR A 291 -4.33 -22.72 -2.29
C TYR A 291 -4.87 -21.29 -2.25
N LEU A 292 -5.84 -20.94 -3.09
CA LEU A 292 -6.43 -19.61 -3.10
C LEU A 292 -7.09 -19.24 -1.76
N LEU A 293 -7.82 -20.19 -1.16
CA LEU A 293 -8.42 -20.00 0.16
C LEU A 293 -7.36 -19.75 1.24
N SER A 294 -6.24 -20.48 1.21
CA SER A 294 -5.14 -20.26 2.16
C SER A 294 -4.43 -18.91 1.99
N GLN A 295 -4.46 -18.31 0.79
CA GLN A 295 -3.89 -16.99 0.54
C GLN A 295 -4.86 -15.84 0.84
N PHE A 296 -6.17 -16.10 0.87
CA PHE A 296 -7.21 -15.09 1.06
C PHE A 296 -7.76 -15.07 2.49
N VAL A 297 -8.30 -16.22 2.95
CA VAL A 297 -9.08 -16.29 4.20
C VAL A 297 -8.29 -15.92 5.45
N PRO A 298 -7.04 -16.37 5.67
CA PRO A 298 -6.32 -16.04 6.89
C PRO A 298 -6.09 -14.54 7.09
N ILE A 299 -5.81 -13.80 6.02
CA ILE A 299 -5.63 -12.34 6.09
C ILE A 299 -6.95 -11.63 6.42
N GLN A 300 -8.04 -12.03 5.77
CA GLN A 300 -9.36 -11.47 6.06
C GLN A 300 -9.79 -11.73 7.51
N ALA A 301 -9.61 -12.98 7.98
CA ALA A 301 -9.92 -13.37 9.34
C ALA A 301 -9.05 -12.64 10.37
N MET A 302 -7.75 -12.52 10.10
CA MET A 302 -6.81 -11.83 10.99
C MET A 302 -7.21 -10.36 11.19
N TYR A 303 -7.52 -9.63 10.12
CA TYR A 303 -7.91 -8.22 10.24
C TYR A 303 -9.31 -8.04 10.78
N LEU A 304 -10.24 -8.96 10.51
CA LEU A 304 -11.56 -8.97 11.15
C LEU A 304 -11.42 -9.19 12.66
N LEU A 305 -10.59 -10.13 13.12
CA LEU A 305 -10.32 -10.36 14.54
C LEU A 305 -9.60 -9.16 15.18
N LEU A 306 -8.62 -8.57 14.49
CA LEU A 306 -7.94 -7.36 14.98
C LEU A 306 -8.91 -6.19 15.13
N SER A 307 -9.92 -6.08 14.26
CA SER A 307 -10.94 -5.02 14.33
C SER A 307 -11.84 -5.12 15.56
N LEU A 308 -11.86 -6.26 16.26
CA LEU A 308 -12.55 -6.37 17.55
C LEU A 308 -11.93 -5.50 18.63
N ASN A 309 -10.62 -5.27 18.58
CA ASN A 309 -9.89 -4.55 19.62
C ASN A 309 -9.29 -3.20 19.17
N SER A 310 -9.07 -3.02 17.87
CA SER A 310 -8.39 -1.83 17.36
C SER A 310 -8.89 -1.42 15.97
N ARG A 311 -8.61 -0.15 15.61
CA ARG A 311 -8.94 0.38 14.28
C ARG A 311 -8.05 -0.24 13.21
N VAL A 312 -8.66 -0.90 12.23
CA VAL A 312 -8.01 -1.48 11.05
C VAL A 312 -8.16 -0.53 9.86
N GLN A 313 -7.05 -0.27 9.16
CA GLN A 313 -7.09 0.54 7.94
C GLN A 313 -7.60 -0.27 6.75
N PRO A 314 -8.40 0.34 5.85
CA PRO A 314 -9.03 -0.37 4.73
C PRO A 314 -8.03 -1.04 3.77
N ASN A 315 -6.83 -0.48 3.58
CA ASN A 315 -5.80 -0.96 2.67
C ASN A 315 -4.97 -2.14 3.21
N TRP A 316 -5.18 -2.54 4.48
CA TRP A 316 -4.35 -3.61 5.06
C TRP A 316 -4.61 -4.98 4.45
N ILE A 317 -5.82 -5.22 3.94
CA ILE A 317 -6.19 -6.47 3.26
C ILE A 317 -5.70 -6.57 1.81
N ALA A 318 -5.19 -5.49 1.22
CA ALA A 318 -4.88 -5.40 -0.22
C ALA A 318 -4.09 -6.59 -0.79
N PRO A 319 -3.05 -7.15 -0.13
CA PRO A 319 -2.32 -8.29 -0.65
C PRO A 319 -3.19 -9.53 -0.88
N SER A 320 -4.15 -9.80 0.00
CA SER A 320 -5.02 -10.98 -0.10
C SER A 320 -6.01 -10.89 -1.27
N LEU A 321 -6.32 -9.67 -1.77
CA LEU A 321 -7.23 -9.48 -2.90
C LEU A 321 -6.73 -10.17 -4.17
N ILE A 322 -5.44 -10.41 -4.32
CA ILE A 322 -4.88 -11.17 -5.46
C ILE A 322 -5.55 -12.55 -5.55
N ALA A 323 -5.61 -13.29 -4.45
CA ALA A 323 -6.29 -14.58 -4.42
C ALA A 323 -7.82 -14.42 -4.43
N GLY A 324 -8.35 -13.40 -3.76
CA GLY A 324 -9.78 -13.09 -3.72
C GLY A 324 -10.37 -12.82 -5.11
N ILE A 325 -9.65 -12.08 -5.97
CA ILE A 325 -10.07 -11.82 -7.35
C ILE A 325 -10.12 -13.13 -8.16
N VAL A 326 -9.12 -14.00 -8.02
CA VAL A 326 -9.10 -15.28 -8.73
C VAL A 326 -10.25 -16.18 -8.25
N LEU A 327 -10.53 -16.26 -6.94
CA LEU A 327 -11.69 -16.98 -6.38
C LEU A 327 -13.01 -16.44 -6.95
N LEU A 328 -13.18 -15.12 -6.93
CA LEU A 328 -14.37 -14.45 -7.47
C LEU A 328 -14.62 -14.82 -8.92
N VAL A 329 -13.62 -14.60 -9.78
CA VAL A 329 -13.77 -14.81 -11.22
C VAL A 329 -13.95 -16.29 -11.54
N ALA A 330 -13.18 -17.18 -10.90
CA ALA A 330 -13.31 -18.62 -11.12
C ALA A 330 -14.70 -19.17 -10.74
N PHE A 331 -15.25 -18.70 -9.61
CA PHE A 331 -16.59 -19.09 -9.18
C PHE A 331 -17.65 -18.56 -10.12
N TRP A 332 -17.66 -17.25 -10.39
CA TRP A 332 -18.73 -16.63 -11.17
C TRP A 332 -18.75 -17.09 -12.62
N ARG A 333 -17.59 -17.33 -13.24
CA ARG A 333 -17.56 -17.93 -14.60
C ARG A 333 -18.25 -19.29 -14.65
N GLN A 334 -17.96 -20.16 -13.68
CA GLN A 334 -18.61 -21.49 -13.60
C GLN A 334 -20.09 -21.38 -13.26
N PHE A 335 -20.45 -20.46 -12.36
CA PHE A 335 -21.84 -20.25 -11.94
C PHE A 335 -22.70 -19.71 -13.06
N ILE A 336 -22.23 -18.70 -13.80
CA ILE A 336 -22.96 -18.08 -14.92
C ILE A 336 -23.19 -19.07 -16.06
N VAL A 337 -22.22 -19.94 -16.38
CA VAL A 337 -22.38 -20.99 -17.40
C VAL A 337 -23.57 -21.91 -17.06
N ARG A 338 -23.74 -22.24 -15.78
CA ARG A 338 -24.86 -23.08 -15.31
C ARG A 338 -26.16 -22.27 -15.10
N ASN A 339 -26.07 -20.98 -14.85
CA ASN A 339 -27.17 -20.09 -14.52
C ASN A 339 -27.10 -18.78 -15.31
N PRO A 340 -27.32 -18.78 -16.63
CA PRO A 340 -27.10 -17.59 -17.48
C PRO A 340 -27.91 -16.36 -17.09
N LYS A 341 -29.09 -16.58 -16.45
CA LYS A 341 -29.94 -15.50 -15.92
C LYS A 341 -29.26 -14.59 -14.90
N TRP A 342 -28.14 -15.02 -14.27
CA TRP A 342 -27.40 -14.22 -13.30
C TRP A 342 -26.24 -13.41 -13.92
N CYS A 343 -26.06 -13.50 -15.24
CA CYS A 343 -24.99 -12.76 -15.95
C CYS A 343 -25.09 -11.24 -15.73
N TRP A 344 -26.30 -10.69 -15.62
CA TRP A 344 -26.52 -9.28 -15.36
C TRP A 344 -25.93 -8.81 -14.01
N VAL A 345 -25.92 -9.67 -12.96
CA VAL A 345 -25.32 -9.34 -11.66
C VAL A 345 -23.82 -9.09 -11.81
N ALA A 346 -23.13 -9.93 -12.61
CA ALA A 346 -21.72 -9.73 -12.89
C ALA A 346 -21.48 -8.41 -13.63
N TRP A 347 -22.27 -8.10 -14.66
CA TRP A 347 -22.15 -6.84 -15.40
C TRP A 347 -22.44 -5.61 -14.55
N VAL A 348 -23.46 -5.65 -13.68
CA VAL A 348 -23.77 -4.57 -12.74
C VAL A 348 -22.62 -4.39 -11.74
N SER A 349 -22.05 -5.49 -11.24
CA SER A 349 -20.90 -5.43 -10.32
C SER A 349 -19.67 -4.79 -10.97
N LEU A 350 -19.37 -5.16 -12.20
CA LEU A 350 -18.26 -4.59 -12.99
C LEU A 350 -18.54 -3.11 -13.31
N GLY A 351 -19.76 -2.80 -13.75
CA GLY A 351 -20.18 -1.42 -14.06
C GLY A 351 -20.08 -0.51 -12.83
N MET A 352 -20.54 -0.98 -11.67
CA MET A 352 -20.41 -0.25 -10.40
C MET A 352 -18.95 -0.02 -10.03
N GLY A 353 -18.09 -1.06 -10.12
CA GLY A 353 -16.66 -0.93 -9.88
C GLY A 353 -16.01 0.09 -10.80
N LEU A 354 -16.30 0.04 -12.09
CA LEU A 354 -15.81 0.98 -13.08
C LEU A 354 -16.27 2.42 -12.78
N VAL A 355 -17.57 2.63 -12.50
CA VAL A 355 -18.12 3.96 -12.18
C VAL A 355 -17.46 4.54 -10.93
N VAL A 356 -17.34 3.76 -9.86
CA VAL A 356 -16.70 4.23 -8.61
C VAL A 356 -15.22 4.56 -8.86
N THR A 357 -14.49 3.70 -9.57
CA THR A 357 -13.08 3.94 -9.89
C THR A 357 -12.91 5.19 -10.76
N LEU A 358 -13.73 5.37 -11.79
CA LEU A 358 -13.69 6.59 -12.60
C LEU A 358 -14.05 7.83 -11.79
N ALA A 359 -15.09 7.77 -10.95
CA ALA A 359 -15.48 8.88 -10.08
C ALA A 359 -14.34 9.32 -9.16
N LEU A 360 -13.60 8.36 -8.57
CA LEU A 360 -12.42 8.68 -7.76
C LEU A 360 -11.31 9.35 -8.57
N HIS A 361 -11.07 8.93 -9.82
CA HIS A 361 -10.06 9.56 -10.68
C HIS A 361 -10.47 10.94 -11.19
N VAL A 362 -11.78 11.18 -11.35
CA VAL A 362 -12.31 12.49 -11.78
C VAL A 362 -12.10 13.56 -10.69
N ALA A 363 -12.02 13.17 -9.41
CA ALA A 363 -11.79 14.08 -8.29
C ALA A 363 -10.52 14.94 -8.44
N ALA A 364 -9.47 14.45 -9.09
CA ALA A 364 -8.26 15.22 -9.35
C ALA A 364 -8.43 16.37 -10.36
N PHE A 365 -9.54 16.42 -11.10
CA PHE A 365 -9.80 17.44 -12.13
C PHE A 365 -10.93 18.40 -11.76
N PHE A 366 -11.82 18.00 -10.88
CA PHE A 366 -13.01 18.76 -10.53
C PHE A 366 -13.13 18.93 -9.01
N PRO A 367 -13.50 20.11 -8.54
CA PRO A 367 -13.71 20.36 -7.12
C PRO A 367 -14.96 19.60 -6.65
N ILE A 368 -14.76 18.55 -5.87
CA ILE A 368 -15.82 17.81 -5.17
C ILE A 368 -15.76 18.12 -3.67
N PRO A 369 -16.88 18.02 -2.91
CA PRO A 369 -16.84 18.30 -1.48
C PRO A 369 -15.79 17.44 -0.78
N LEU A 370 -14.94 18.04 0.09
CA LEU A 370 -13.79 17.43 0.75
C LEU A 370 -14.11 16.07 1.43
N LYS A 371 -15.29 15.96 2.03
CA LYS A 371 -15.71 14.71 2.69
C LYS A 371 -15.86 13.51 1.75
N TYR A 372 -15.97 13.73 0.44
CA TYR A 372 -16.10 12.70 -0.59
C TYR A 372 -14.82 12.57 -1.44
N ASP A 373 -13.85 13.46 -1.23
CA ASP A 373 -12.63 13.51 -2.00
C ASP A 373 -11.58 12.55 -1.42
N ALA A 374 -11.32 11.47 -2.13
CA ALA A 374 -10.32 10.48 -1.73
C ALA A 374 -8.88 11.04 -1.77
N PHE A 375 -8.64 12.10 -2.54
CA PHE A 375 -7.33 12.72 -2.73
C PHE A 375 -7.15 14.01 -1.93
N HIS A 376 -8.12 14.44 -1.11
CA HIS A 376 -8.04 15.72 -0.37
C HIS A 376 -6.73 15.89 0.42
N LYS A 377 -6.13 14.78 0.91
CA LYS A 377 -4.82 14.81 1.59
C LYS A 377 -3.63 15.04 0.67
N ALA A 378 -3.83 14.93 -0.64
CA ALA A 378 -2.83 15.19 -1.68
C ALA A 378 -3.10 16.49 -2.43
N GLU A 379 -3.72 17.46 -1.77
CA GLU A 379 -4.12 18.72 -2.37
C GLU A 379 -3.69 19.91 -1.52
N GLY A 380 -3.37 21.04 -2.18
CA GLY A 380 -3.09 22.30 -1.52
C GLY A 380 -1.65 22.46 -0.98
N TRP A 381 -0.77 21.46 -1.15
CA TRP A 381 0.58 21.53 -0.59
C TRP A 381 1.51 22.47 -1.34
N ARG A 382 1.29 22.71 -2.62
CA ARG A 382 2.03 23.74 -3.37
C ARG A 382 1.65 25.14 -2.92
N SER A 383 0.35 25.40 -2.70
CA SER A 383 -0.14 26.64 -2.13
C SER A 383 0.42 26.87 -0.72
N PHE A 384 0.38 25.83 0.13
CA PHE A 384 1.01 25.84 1.45
C PHE A 384 2.50 26.24 1.39
N ALA A 385 3.27 25.62 0.50
CA ALA A 385 4.70 25.92 0.37
C ALA A 385 4.97 27.35 -0.10
N GLN A 386 4.10 27.94 -0.94
CA GLN A 386 4.21 29.33 -1.38
C GLN A 386 4.10 30.31 -0.19
N HIS A 387 3.12 30.11 0.70
CA HIS A 387 2.96 30.92 1.91
C HIS A 387 4.18 30.78 2.84
N VAL A 388 4.63 29.55 3.09
CA VAL A 388 5.82 29.31 3.90
C VAL A 388 7.06 29.98 3.31
N GLN A 389 7.25 29.91 1.99
CA GLN A 389 8.37 30.53 1.30
C GLN A 389 8.33 32.06 1.40
N GLN A 390 7.16 32.68 1.28
CA GLN A 390 6.98 34.12 1.46
C GLN A 390 7.31 34.54 2.90
N ALA A 391 6.76 33.85 3.89
CA ALA A 391 7.05 34.11 5.29
C ALA A 391 8.55 33.96 5.61
N ARG A 392 9.22 32.96 5.04
CA ARG A 392 10.66 32.70 5.17
C ARG A 392 11.48 33.86 4.62
N GLN A 393 11.17 34.33 3.43
CA GLN A 393 11.87 35.45 2.79
C GLN A 393 11.65 36.78 3.55
N GLN A 394 10.42 37.09 3.95
CA GLN A 394 10.08 38.31 4.68
C GLN A 394 10.78 38.38 6.05
N ASN A 395 10.90 37.27 6.75
CA ASN A 395 11.48 37.19 8.08
C ASN A 395 12.96 36.80 8.09
N ARG A 396 13.58 36.53 6.93
CA ARG A 396 15.01 36.20 6.75
C ARG A 396 15.47 35.09 7.69
N THR A 397 14.78 33.96 7.69
CA THR A 397 15.13 32.81 8.54
C THR A 397 15.12 31.51 7.75
N ASP A 398 16.08 30.64 8.07
CA ASP A 398 16.26 29.32 7.45
C ASP A 398 15.88 28.18 8.38
N LEU A 399 15.69 28.44 9.67
CA LEU A 399 15.23 27.43 10.61
C LEU A 399 13.72 27.23 10.49
N LEU A 400 13.32 26.05 10.04
CA LEU A 400 11.92 25.68 9.82
C LEU A 400 11.54 24.57 10.80
N ILE A 401 10.53 24.83 11.61
CA ILE A 401 10.00 23.91 12.61
C ILE A 401 8.53 23.63 12.28
N ALA A 402 8.14 22.38 12.27
CA ALA A 402 6.76 21.97 12.04
C ALA A 402 6.16 21.33 13.28
N ASN A 403 4.86 21.50 13.46
CA ASN A 403 4.12 20.85 14.54
C ASN A 403 4.07 19.32 14.40
N TYR A 404 4.02 18.84 13.16
CA TYR A 404 3.87 17.43 12.87
C TYR A 404 4.69 17.02 11.63
N TYR A 405 5.00 15.71 11.50
CA TYR A 405 5.83 15.21 10.41
C TYR A 405 5.25 15.50 9.00
N THR A 406 3.93 15.64 8.89
CA THR A 406 3.25 15.98 7.65
C THR A 406 3.75 17.31 7.11
N GLN A 407 3.59 18.40 7.89
CA GLN A 407 4.01 19.75 7.49
C GLN A 407 5.53 19.80 7.27
N GLY A 408 6.30 19.14 8.15
CA GLY A 408 7.75 19.06 8.01
C GLY A 408 8.18 18.41 6.70
N SER A 409 7.59 17.26 6.36
CA SER A 409 7.92 16.56 5.11
C SER A 409 7.47 17.34 3.87
N MET A 410 6.30 17.99 3.93
CA MET A 410 5.78 18.79 2.83
C MET A 410 6.62 20.05 2.58
N MET A 411 7.08 20.73 3.65
CA MET A 411 8.03 21.84 3.53
C MET A 411 9.33 21.39 2.86
N GLN A 412 9.92 20.27 3.31
CA GLN A 412 11.14 19.76 2.70
C GLN A 412 10.96 19.43 1.22
N PHE A 413 9.82 18.88 0.82
CA PHE A 413 9.62 18.49 -0.58
C PHE A 413 9.25 19.68 -1.48
N TYR A 414 8.37 20.58 -1.04
CA TYR A 414 7.80 21.61 -1.91
C TYR A 414 8.52 22.96 -1.87
N LEU A 415 9.36 23.23 -0.86
CA LEU A 415 10.21 24.42 -0.90
C LEU A 415 11.33 24.27 -1.93
N PRO A 416 11.72 25.35 -2.64
CA PRO A 416 12.61 25.27 -3.81
C PRO A 416 13.99 24.67 -3.53
N ASP A 417 14.53 24.89 -2.31
CA ASP A 417 15.86 24.46 -1.89
C ASP A 417 15.85 23.17 -1.05
N HIS A 418 14.67 22.54 -0.90
CA HIS A 418 14.49 21.33 -0.09
C HIS A 418 15.14 21.43 1.31
N PRO A 419 14.83 22.47 2.10
CA PRO A 419 15.52 22.75 3.36
C PRO A 419 15.25 21.66 4.39
N VAL A 420 16.19 21.42 5.29
CA VAL A 420 15.95 20.56 6.45
C VAL A 420 14.89 21.21 7.34
N THR A 421 13.87 20.43 7.71
CA THR A 421 12.84 20.85 8.65
C THR A 421 12.91 20.01 9.90
N TYR A 422 12.50 20.60 11.01
CA TYR A 422 12.60 19.98 12.33
C TYR A 422 11.23 19.84 12.98
N LEU A 423 11.15 18.94 13.95
CA LEU A 423 10.00 18.82 14.83
C LEU A 423 10.46 19.08 16.27
N PRO A 424 9.63 19.72 17.12
CA PRO A 424 9.93 19.86 18.53
C PRO A 424 10.07 18.49 19.18
N PRO A 425 11.04 18.29 20.08
CA PRO A 425 11.20 17.03 20.79
C PRO A 425 9.91 16.64 21.51
N ALA A 426 9.35 15.46 21.23
CA ALA A 426 8.20 14.82 21.91
C ALA A 426 6.85 15.55 21.84
N THR A 427 6.51 16.30 20.78
CA THR A 427 5.24 17.05 20.76
C THR A 427 4.05 16.21 20.28
N TYR A 428 4.17 15.34 19.31
CA TYR A 428 3.08 14.47 18.86
C TYR A 428 3.63 13.22 18.20
N GLY A 429 3.35 12.09 18.83
CA GLY A 429 3.59 10.75 18.30
C GLY A 429 5.01 10.57 17.77
N ASN A 430 5.70 9.62 18.32
CA ASN A 430 7.03 9.24 17.86
C ASN A 430 7.06 8.99 16.34
N SER A 431 7.73 9.85 15.58
CA SER A 431 7.98 9.70 14.15
C SER A 431 9.47 9.44 13.89
N GLN A 432 9.85 9.15 12.64
CA GLN A 432 11.26 8.99 12.29
C GLN A 432 12.07 10.28 12.54
N PHE A 433 11.46 11.44 12.46
CA PHE A 433 12.12 12.72 12.78
C PHE A 433 12.72 12.76 14.19
N THR A 434 12.13 12.04 15.15
CA THR A 434 12.65 12.00 16.53
C THR A 434 13.94 11.20 16.67
N LEU A 435 14.35 10.45 15.64
CA LEU A 435 15.61 9.70 15.59
C LEU A 435 16.72 10.44 14.86
N TRP A 436 16.41 11.55 14.22
CA TRP A 436 17.39 12.40 13.56
C TRP A 436 17.84 13.56 14.46
N PRO A 437 19.00 14.20 14.17
CA PRO A 437 19.43 15.37 14.92
C PRO A 437 18.36 16.46 14.92
N GLY A 438 18.06 17.00 16.10
CA GLY A 438 17.16 18.13 16.27
C GLY A 438 17.82 19.46 15.88
N TYR A 439 17.09 20.56 16.07
CA TYR A 439 17.62 21.90 15.96
C TYR A 439 18.24 22.37 17.30
N GLU A 440 19.17 23.31 17.20
CA GLU A 440 19.74 23.98 18.35
C GLU A 440 19.22 25.42 18.42
N VAL A 441 18.79 25.85 19.61
CA VAL A 441 18.39 27.21 19.89
C VAL A 441 19.52 27.92 20.62
N ARG A 442 19.99 29.03 20.03
CA ARG A 442 21.03 29.87 20.58
C ARG A 442 20.52 31.31 20.67
N HIS A 443 21.27 32.17 21.35
CA HIS A 443 21.05 33.63 21.35
C HIS A 443 21.00 34.14 19.89
N GLY A 444 19.98 34.90 19.53
CA GLY A 444 19.76 35.42 18.20
C GLY A 444 19.14 34.42 17.20
N THR A 445 18.81 33.20 17.64
CA THR A 445 18.10 32.21 16.75
C THR A 445 16.73 32.73 16.38
N ARG A 446 16.43 32.68 15.08
CA ARG A 446 15.09 32.96 14.52
C ARG A 446 14.60 31.73 13.77
N ALA A 447 13.33 31.37 13.96
CA ALA A 447 12.70 30.24 13.33
C ALA A 447 11.29 30.55 12.85
N LEU A 448 10.82 29.87 11.80
CA LEU A 448 9.39 29.78 11.50
C LEU A 448 8.84 28.46 12.08
N TYR A 449 7.74 28.59 12.80
CA TYR A 449 6.99 27.46 13.32
C TYR A 449 5.64 27.37 12.64
N VAL A 450 5.36 26.25 11.97
CA VAL A 450 4.15 26.02 11.18
C VAL A 450 3.24 25.02 11.89
N VAL A 451 1.99 25.43 12.09
CA VAL A 451 0.94 24.60 12.71
C VAL A 451 -0.33 24.60 11.88
N ASP A 452 -1.13 23.56 12.04
CA ASP A 452 -2.44 23.38 11.43
C ASP A 452 -3.57 23.52 12.43
N ASN A 453 -4.76 23.83 11.95
CA ASN A 453 -6.06 23.83 12.64
C ASN A 453 -6.19 24.78 13.85
N LYS A 454 -5.17 25.04 14.64
CA LYS A 454 -5.24 25.91 15.81
C LYS A 454 -3.97 26.76 15.97
N PRO A 455 -4.10 28.07 16.21
CA PRO A 455 -2.96 28.96 16.39
C PRO A 455 -2.32 28.79 17.77
N GLN A 456 -1.82 27.62 18.06
CA GLN A 456 -1.22 27.29 19.38
C GLN A 456 0.19 26.75 19.20
N LEU A 457 1.14 27.37 19.93
CA LEU A 457 2.48 26.82 20.06
C LEU A 457 2.46 25.65 21.06
N SER A 458 3.25 24.62 20.77
CA SER A 458 3.49 23.58 21.76
C SER A 458 4.23 24.15 22.97
N GLU A 459 3.98 23.61 24.17
CA GLU A 459 4.65 24.06 25.39
C GLU A 459 6.18 24.02 25.28
N LYS A 460 6.74 22.98 24.63
CA LYS A 460 8.19 22.89 24.40
C LYS A 460 8.75 24.01 23.52
N VAL A 461 8.03 24.43 22.50
CA VAL A 461 8.46 25.57 21.67
C VAL A 461 8.43 26.85 22.48
N LYS A 462 7.45 27.01 23.39
CA LYS A 462 7.39 28.14 24.31
C LYS A 462 8.54 28.15 25.36
N ASP A 463 8.99 26.95 25.75
CA ASP A 463 10.12 26.82 26.69
C ASP A 463 11.47 27.13 26.04
N GLU A 464 11.59 26.94 24.73
CA GLU A 464 12.81 27.13 23.95
C GLU A 464 12.96 28.54 23.37
N PHE A 465 11.84 29.24 23.10
CA PHE A 465 11.83 30.58 22.49
C PHE A 465 11.14 31.59 23.40
N ASN A 466 11.86 32.72 23.68
CA ASN A 466 11.37 33.76 24.55
C ASN A 466 10.29 34.63 23.93
N HIS A 467 10.31 34.73 22.58
CA HIS A 467 9.40 35.61 21.85
C HIS A 467 8.80 34.87 20.64
N TRP A 468 7.54 35.20 20.35
CA TRP A 468 6.86 34.69 19.16
C TRP A 468 5.79 35.67 18.69
N ARG A 469 5.53 35.66 17.37
CA ARG A 469 4.51 36.47 16.73
C ARG A 469 3.88 35.67 15.58
N LEU A 470 2.56 35.71 15.45
CA LEU A 470 1.86 35.22 14.26
C LEU A 470 2.23 36.14 13.07
N VAL A 471 2.75 35.57 12.01
CA VAL A 471 3.20 36.31 10.80
C VAL A 471 2.36 36.02 9.58
N ASP A 472 1.68 34.86 9.54
CA ASP A 472 0.75 34.51 8.47
C ASP A 472 -0.34 33.56 8.97
N GLU A 473 -1.56 33.71 8.42
CA GLU A 473 -2.71 32.84 8.64
C GLU A 473 -3.39 32.67 7.30
N PHE A 474 -3.52 31.41 6.82
CA PHE A 474 -4.02 31.14 5.48
C PHE A 474 -4.68 29.78 5.36
N TRP A 475 -5.52 29.62 4.35
CA TRP A 475 -6.00 28.34 3.87
C TRP A 475 -5.15 27.89 2.69
N SER A 476 -4.67 26.65 2.73
CA SER A 476 -4.10 26.06 1.52
C SER A 476 -5.20 25.83 0.49
N GLU A 477 -4.87 26.01 -0.79
CA GLU A 477 -5.86 26.01 -1.86
C GLU A 477 -5.52 25.00 -2.95
N PHE A 478 -6.56 24.37 -3.48
CA PHE A 478 -6.48 23.51 -4.65
C PHE A 478 -7.73 23.72 -5.53
N HIS A 479 -7.54 24.11 -6.80
CA HIS A 479 -8.63 24.40 -7.74
C HIS A 479 -9.68 25.39 -7.17
N GLY A 480 -9.23 26.41 -6.43
CA GLY A 480 -10.11 27.42 -5.82
C GLY A 480 -10.88 26.92 -4.58
N ARG A 481 -10.52 25.74 -4.03
CA ARG A 481 -11.08 25.25 -2.77
C ARG A 481 -10.08 25.49 -1.64
N HIS A 482 -10.60 25.87 -0.48
CA HIS A 482 -9.86 25.84 0.77
C HIS A 482 -9.76 24.39 1.26
N ILE A 483 -8.53 23.91 1.50
CA ILE A 483 -8.24 22.51 1.89
C ILE A 483 -7.99 22.41 3.39
N GLU A 484 -6.96 23.10 3.89
CA GLU A 484 -6.53 23.02 5.28
C GLU A 484 -6.07 24.39 5.78
N HIS A 485 -6.31 24.69 7.05
CA HIS A 485 -6.02 25.96 7.69
C HIS A 485 -4.68 25.91 8.40
N PHE A 486 -3.80 26.87 8.10
CA PHE A 486 -2.44 26.91 8.65
C PHE A 486 -2.14 28.28 9.28
N PHE A 487 -1.22 28.22 10.24
CA PHE A 487 -0.69 29.38 10.94
C PHE A 487 0.82 29.32 10.93
N ILE A 488 1.50 30.45 10.67
CA ILE A 488 2.96 30.56 10.70
C ILE A 488 3.34 31.55 11.80
N PHE A 489 4.14 31.09 12.74
CA PHE A 489 4.72 31.92 13.79
C PHE A 489 6.20 32.19 13.51
N LEU A 490 6.63 33.42 13.68
CA LEU A 490 8.04 33.75 13.83
C LEU A 490 8.39 33.58 15.31
N LEU A 491 9.45 32.83 15.58
CA LEU A 491 10.01 32.61 16.89
C LEU A 491 11.39 33.23 16.96
N TRP A 492 11.79 33.80 18.13
CA TRP A 492 13.15 34.31 18.28
C TRP A 492 13.57 34.38 19.77
N ASN A 493 14.88 34.41 19.96
CA ASN A 493 15.54 34.67 21.23
C ASN A 493 16.48 35.88 21.10
N ASP A 494 16.43 36.77 22.05
CA ASP A 494 17.30 37.97 22.12
C ASP A 494 18.76 37.59 22.41
#